data_e3927e382ff57a9c87c041234b84301c
#
_entry.id   e3927e382ff57a9c87c041234b84301c
#
_cell.length_a   1.000
_cell.length_b   1.000
_cell.length_c   1.000
_cell.angle_alpha   90.00
_cell.angle_beta   90.00
_cell.angle_gamma   90.00
#
_symmetry.space_group_name_H-M   'P 1'
#
loop_
_entity.id
_entity.type
_entity.pdbx_description
1 polymer ?
#
loop_
_entity_poly.entity_id
_entity_poly.type
_entity_poly.pdbx_seq_one_letter_code
_entity_poly.pdbx_strand_id
1 'polypeptide(L)'
;MKQIALLFLTLILGNQLSAIELPVTGTVVSYNQKMIGPRYMGYIKNIYFDIGDKVKREDTLFELESAEFDILKNQADLALEQAGAIVDIYRTRLRAIKREKSLLKSRGMVNSSDFENLDITADNVVAGLASAQVLVKNAAEKIKQISTITGYLEVKAPNDGIIVEKRIRVGDLVAPGMLSMIIVDLSHLQIEAQIAESDLMYIRKYQRVKITIPSLKHDTYGVIKSIVPSANPMAHTFKIIVDFNKRNNRVFPGMYAKILIHIDEEK
;
A
#
# COMPACT_ATOMS: atom_id res chain seq x y z
N MET A 1 64.61 34.40 32.96
CA MET A 1 63.73 33.20 32.96
C MET A 1 62.24 33.50 33.23
N LYS A 2 61.88 34.54 33.99
CA LYS A 2 60.46 34.89 34.25
C LYS A 2 59.73 35.55 33.07
N GLN A 3 60.40 36.19 32.13
CA GLN A 3 59.76 36.81 30.97
C GLN A 3 59.46 35.85 29.84
N ILE A 4 60.14 34.71 29.70
CA ILE A 4 59.93 33.67 28.72
C ILE A 4 58.69 32.83 29.09
N ALA A 5 58.45 32.63 30.41
CA ALA A 5 57.24 31.90 30.88
C ALA A 5 55.93 32.67 30.66
N LEU A 6 56.00 34.02 30.66
CA LEU A 6 54.82 34.86 30.41
C LEU A 6 54.43 34.87 28.94
N LEU A 7 55.38 34.71 28.00
CA LEU A 7 55.15 34.67 26.57
C LEU A 7 54.58 33.31 26.12
N PHE A 8 54.86 32.21 26.82
CA PHE A 8 54.30 30.89 26.57
C PHE A 8 52.87 30.74 27.13
N LEU A 9 52.50 31.49 28.18
CA LEU A 9 51.16 31.46 28.76
C LEU A 9 50.12 32.21 27.90
N THR A 10 50.55 33.22 27.12
CA THR A 10 49.64 33.95 26.20
C THR A 10 49.42 33.23 24.88
N LEU A 11 50.21 32.21 24.53
CA LEU A 11 50.07 31.44 23.30
C LEU A 11 49.05 30.28 23.44
N ILE A 12 48.63 29.93 24.66
CA ILE A 12 47.66 28.84 24.93
C ILE A 12 46.23 29.37 25.02
N LEU A 13 46.01 30.70 25.11
CA LEU A 13 44.65 31.28 25.18
C LEU A 13 44.04 31.68 23.85
N GLY A 14 44.59 31.29 22.74
CA GLY A 14 44.15 31.77 21.45
C GLY A 14 43.69 30.69 20.48
N ASN A 15 42.66 29.89 20.79
CA ASN A 15 41.82 29.27 19.77
C ASN A 15 40.59 28.60 20.43
N GLN A 16 39.75 29.40 21.02
CA GLN A 16 38.33 29.02 21.08
C GLN A 16 37.79 29.26 19.68
N LEU A 17 37.87 28.25 18.80
CA LEU A 17 37.08 28.22 17.60
C LEU A 17 35.61 28.25 18.06
N SER A 18 34.97 29.41 18.00
CA SER A 18 33.56 29.57 18.19
C SER A 18 32.89 28.90 16.98
N ALA A 19 32.59 27.60 17.10
CA ALA A 19 31.74 26.94 16.13
C ALA A 19 30.40 27.70 16.09
N ILE A 20 30.12 28.33 15.01
CA ILE A 20 28.81 29.01 14.80
C ILE A 20 27.77 27.92 14.73
N GLU A 21 26.82 27.92 15.67
CA GLU A 21 25.69 27.01 15.66
C GLU A 21 24.48 27.69 15.06
N LEU A 22 23.94 27.14 13.95
CA LEU A 22 22.70 27.59 13.34
C LEU A 22 21.52 26.85 13.96
N PRO A 23 20.67 27.54 14.76
CA PRO A 23 19.47 26.95 15.29
C PRO A 23 18.37 26.92 14.24
N VAL A 24 17.89 25.74 13.90
CA VAL A 24 16.79 25.52 12.97
C VAL A 24 15.64 24.82 13.69
N THR A 25 14.42 25.17 13.35
CA THR A 25 13.22 24.53 13.90
C THR A 25 12.59 23.61 12.88
N GLY A 26 12.08 22.48 13.36
CA GLY A 26 11.43 21.49 12.51
C GLY A 26 10.30 20.76 13.22
N THR A 27 9.60 19.95 12.46
CA THR A 27 8.51 19.09 12.94
C THR A 27 8.85 17.64 12.64
N VAL A 28 8.63 16.78 13.62
CA VAL A 28 8.74 15.33 13.44
C VAL A 28 7.62 14.88 12.50
N VAL A 29 7.96 14.17 11.45
CA VAL A 29 7.00 13.59 10.49
C VAL A 29 7.26 12.10 10.33
N SER A 30 6.23 11.35 9.97
CA SER A 30 6.43 9.97 9.55
C SER A 30 6.85 9.94 8.07
N TYR A 31 7.86 9.15 7.77
CA TYR A 31 8.26 8.88 6.39
C TYR A 31 7.15 8.18 5.60
N ASN A 32 6.33 7.38 6.26
CA ASN A 32 5.35 6.50 5.65
C ASN A 32 3.94 6.74 6.22
N GLN A 33 3.37 7.89 5.87
CA GLN A 33 1.97 8.19 6.11
C GLN A 33 1.14 7.77 4.90
N LYS A 34 0.05 7.01 5.13
CA LYS A 34 -0.86 6.54 4.09
C LYS A 34 -2.25 7.08 4.30
N MET A 35 -2.79 7.66 3.24
CA MET A 35 -4.20 8.04 3.14
C MET A 35 -4.95 6.86 2.55
N ILE A 36 -5.90 6.33 3.30
CA ILE A 36 -6.68 5.15 2.92
C ILE A 36 -8.07 5.58 2.49
N GLY A 37 -8.48 5.11 1.33
CA GLY A 37 -9.82 5.31 0.79
C GLY A 37 -10.28 4.10 0.00
N PRO A 38 -11.58 4.01 -0.31
CA PRO A 38 -12.15 2.92 -1.09
C PRO A 38 -11.73 3.01 -2.55
N ARG A 39 -11.67 1.87 -3.22
CA ARG A 39 -11.46 1.77 -4.67
C ARG A 39 -12.77 1.78 -5.46
N TYR A 40 -13.87 1.39 -4.80
CA TYR A 40 -15.21 1.32 -5.37
C TYR A 40 -16.21 2.04 -4.48
N MET A 41 -17.30 2.45 -5.06
CA MET A 41 -18.43 3.06 -4.33
C MET A 41 -19.21 1.98 -3.60
N GLY A 42 -19.64 2.27 -2.37
CA GLY A 42 -20.45 1.38 -1.56
C GLY A 42 -20.78 1.99 -0.21
N TYR A 43 -21.61 1.30 0.55
CA TYR A 43 -21.89 1.66 1.94
C TYR A 43 -20.92 0.96 2.88
N ILE A 44 -20.49 1.65 3.94
CA ILE A 44 -19.66 1.04 4.98
C ILE A 44 -20.49 0.01 5.74
N LYS A 45 -20.14 -1.25 5.63
CA LYS A 45 -20.78 -2.38 6.32
C LYS A 45 -20.22 -2.57 7.72
N ASN A 46 -18.90 -2.66 7.83
CA ASN A 46 -18.19 -2.87 9.08
C ASN A 46 -16.93 -2.03 9.14
N ILE A 47 -16.55 -1.62 10.35
CA ILE A 47 -15.27 -0.97 10.67
C ILE A 47 -14.62 -1.76 11.80
N TYR A 48 -13.38 -2.22 11.62
CA TYR A 48 -12.71 -3.12 12.56
C TYR A 48 -11.72 -2.42 13.49
N PHE A 49 -11.31 -1.19 13.14
CA PHE A 49 -10.31 -0.44 13.89
C PHE A 49 -10.75 1.00 14.12
N ASP A 50 -10.27 1.59 15.23
CA ASP A 50 -10.55 2.97 15.59
C ASP A 50 -9.27 3.82 15.67
N ILE A 51 -9.43 5.13 15.90
CA ILE A 51 -8.32 6.06 16.08
C ILE A 51 -7.50 5.62 17.31
N GLY A 52 -6.18 5.52 17.11
CA GLY A 52 -5.23 5.07 18.13
C GLY A 52 -4.87 3.58 18.04
N ASP A 53 -5.64 2.78 17.31
CA ASP A 53 -5.37 1.35 17.15
C ASP A 53 -4.14 1.09 16.28
N LYS A 54 -3.40 0.02 16.66
CA LYS A 54 -2.29 -0.50 15.87
C LYS A 54 -2.81 -1.49 14.85
N VAL A 55 -2.38 -1.32 13.61
CA VAL A 55 -2.71 -2.19 12.50
C VAL A 55 -1.45 -2.79 11.89
N LYS A 56 -1.56 -4.00 11.38
CA LYS A 56 -0.54 -4.67 10.59
C LYS A 56 -0.91 -4.61 9.11
N ARG A 57 0.08 -4.76 8.27
CA ARG A 57 -0.13 -4.93 6.84
C ARG A 57 -1.11 -6.07 6.57
N GLU A 58 -2.06 -5.86 5.63
CA GLU A 58 -3.14 -6.78 5.25
C GLU A 58 -4.29 -6.91 6.27
N ASP A 59 -4.24 -6.25 7.42
CA ASP A 59 -5.41 -6.19 8.31
C ASP A 59 -6.57 -5.49 7.59
N THR A 60 -7.77 -6.07 7.64
CA THR A 60 -8.98 -5.47 7.07
C THR A 60 -9.44 -4.32 7.98
N LEU A 61 -9.36 -3.09 7.46
CA LEU A 61 -9.71 -1.87 8.18
C LEU A 61 -11.22 -1.65 8.25
N PHE A 62 -11.86 -1.80 7.10
CA PHE A 62 -13.31 -1.70 6.96
C PHE A 62 -13.78 -2.47 5.72
N GLU A 63 -15.04 -2.83 5.74
CA GLU A 63 -15.75 -3.51 4.66
C GLU A 63 -16.81 -2.61 4.04
N LEU A 64 -16.96 -2.72 2.72
CA LEU A 64 -18.02 -2.11 1.96
C LEU A 64 -19.05 -3.17 1.56
N GLU A 65 -20.29 -2.77 1.46
CA GLU A 65 -21.32 -3.50 0.73
C GLU A 65 -21.74 -2.73 -0.52
N SER A 66 -22.02 -3.46 -1.58
CA SER A 66 -22.46 -2.90 -2.84
C SER A 66 -23.43 -3.86 -3.52
N ALA A 67 -24.69 -3.48 -3.58
CA ALA A 67 -25.73 -4.27 -4.25
C ALA A 67 -25.40 -4.53 -5.72
N GLU A 68 -24.67 -3.63 -6.39
CA GLU A 68 -24.23 -3.80 -7.77
C GLU A 68 -23.33 -5.03 -7.93
N PHE A 69 -22.34 -5.19 -7.03
CA PHE A 69 -21.43 -6.34 -7.09
C PHE A 69 -22.11 -7.64 -6.70
N ASP A 70 -23.07 -7.62 -5.79
CA ASP A 70 -23.87 -8.79 -5.42
C ASP A 70 -24.71 -9.27 -6.62
N ILE A 71 -25.33 -8.35 -7.34
CA ILE A 71 -26.09 -8.65 -8.57
C ILE A 71 -25.16 -9.25 -9.63
N LEU A 72 -24.00 -8.63 -9.89
CA LEU A 72 -23.03 -9.13 -10.88
C LEU A 72 -22.52 -10.53 -10.53
N LYS A 73 -22.27 -10.80 -9.25
CA LYS A 73 -21.86 -12.12 -8.77
C LYS A 73 -22.94 -13.16 -9.02
N ASN A 74 -24.17 -12.87 -8.62
CA ASN A 74 -25.32 -13.78 -8.81
C ASN A 74 -25.56 -14.08 -10.29
N GLN A 75 -25.44 -13.07 -11.18
CA GLN A 75 -25.55 -13.27 -12.62
C GLN A 75 -24.45 -14.18 -13.17
N ALA A 76 -23.21 -14.03 -12.69
CA ALA A 76 -22.10 -14.85 -13.15
C ALA A 76 -22.21 -16.29 -12.64
N ASP A 77 -22.66 -16.50 -11.40
CA ASP A 77 -22.90 -17.82 -10.81
C ASP A 77 -24.00 -18.56 -11.61
N LEU A 78 -25.09 -17.87 -11.93
CA LEU A 78 -26.18 -18.42 -12.76
C LEU A 78 -25.70 -18.79 -14.17
N ALA A 79 -24.85 -17.97 -14.79
CA ALA A 79 -24.27 -18.25 -16.10
C ALA A 79 -23.37 -19.50 -16.07
N LEU A 80 -22.62 -19.71 -14.98
CA LEU A 80 -21.81 -20.92 -14.81
C LEU A 80 -22.68 -22.16 -14.65
N GLU A 81 -23.75 -22.08 -13.86
CA GLU A 81 -24.70 -23.17 -13.68
C GLU A 81 -25.35 -23.56 -15.00
N GLN A 82 -25.84 -22.59 -15.79
CA GLN A 82 -26.40 -22.82 -17.12
C GLN A 82 -25.39 -23.49 -18.07
N ALA A 83 -24.16 -23.02 -18.12
CA ALA A 83 -23.11 -23.61 -18.94
C ALA A 83 -22.78 -25.04 -18.50
N GLY A 84 -22.78 -25.32 -17.19
CA GLY A 84 -22.61 -26.66 -16.64
C GLY A 84 -23.70 -27.63 -17.04
N ALA A 85 -24.97 -27.19 -16.98
CA ALA A 85 -26.12 -27.99 -17.42
C ALA A 85 -25.99 -28.39 -18.89
N ILE A 86 -25.53 -27.48 -19.77
CA ILE A 86 -25.31 -27.80 -21.19
C ILE A 86 -24.25 -28.89 -21.36
N VAL A 87 -23.15 -28.82 -20.61
CA VAL A 87 -22.12 -29.87 -20.61
C VAL A 87 -22.67 -31.21 -20.19
N ASP A 88 -23.53 -31.25 -19.18
CA ASP A 88 -24.14 -32.51 -18.70
C ASP A 88 -25.12 -33.10 -19.69
N ILE A 89 -25.86 -32.29 -20.45
CA ILE A 89 -26.70 -32.72 -21.56
C ILE A 89 -25.84 -33.43 -22.62
N TYR A 90 -24.76 -32.81 -23.09
CA TYR A 90 -23.87 -33.41 -24.08
C TYR A 90 -23.17 -34.66 -23.58
N ARG A 91 -22.70 -34.69 -22.32
CA ARG A 91 -22.11 -35.88 -21.70
C ARG A 91 -23.07 -37.04 -21.61
N THR A 92 -24.34 -36.76 -21.30
CA THR A 92 -25.37 -37.78 -21.21
C THR A 92 -25.70 -38.35 -22.60
N ARG A 93 -25.78 -37.46 -23.59
CA ARG A 93 -26.02 -37.87 -24.98
C ARG A 93 -24.86 -38.71 -25.54
N LEU A 94 -23.62 -38.34 -25.25
CA LEU A 94 -22.44 -39.11 -25.65
C LEU A 94 -22.41 -40.48 -25.01
N ARG A 95 -22.79 -40.60 -23.72
CA ARG A 95 -22.91 -41.90 -23.03
C ARG A 95 -23.95 -42.79 -23.67
N ALA A 96 -25.12 -42.25 -24.08
CA ALA A 96 -26.16 -43.01 -24.78
C ALA A 96 -25.66 -43.55 -26.13
N ILE A 97 -25.01 -42.70 -26.94
CA ILE A 97 -24.43 -43.11 -28.23
C ILE A 97 -23.38 -44.21 -28.06
N LYS A 98 -22.48 -44.07 -27.07
CA LYS A 98 -21.47 -45.09 -26.79
C LYS A 98 -22.07 -46.45 -26.40
N ARG A 99 -23.18 -46.47 -25.64
CA ARG A 99 -23.90 -47.69 -25.29
C ARG A 99 -24.50 -48.34 -26.53
N GLU A 100 -25.18 -47.58 -27.40
CA GLU A 100 -25.79 -48.06 -28.62
C GLU A 100 -24.75 -48.60 -29.57
N LYS A 101 -23.63 -47.93 -29.80
CA LYS A 101 -22.49 -48.45 -30.58
C LYS A 101 -21.97 -49.77 -30.02
N SER A 102 -21.86 -49.91 -28.70
CA SER A 102 -21.41 -51.15 -28.08
C SER A 102 -22.38 -52.32 -28.31
N LEU A 103 -23.68 -52.05 -28.34
CA LEU A 103 -24.70 -53.03 -28.67
C LEU A 103 -24.64 -53.47 -30.16
N LEU A 104 -24.46 -52.54 -31.08
CA LEU A 104 -24.28 -52.87 -32.51
C LEU A 104 -23.01 -53.71 -32.73
N LYS A 105 -21.94 -53.33 -32.05
CA LYS A 105 -20.67 -54.08 -32.10
C LYS A 105 -20.83 -55.52 -31.60
N SER A 106 -21.56 -55.76 -30.49
CA SER A 106 -21.80 -57.10 -29.96
C SER A 106 -22.67 -57.97 -30.88
N ARG A 107 -23.46 -57.33 -31.74
CA ARG A 107 -24.30 -57.98 -32.78
C ARG A 107 -23.56 -58.22 -34.12
N GLY A 108 -22.31 -57.86 -34.23
CA GLY A 108 -21.52 -57.98 -35.47
C GLY A 108 -21.86 -56.95 -36.56
N MET A 109 -22.61 -55.89 -36.23
CA MET A 109 -23.12 -54.88 -37.17
C MET A 109 -22.18 -53.65 -37.33
N VAL A 110 -20.88 -53.83 -37.24
CA VAL A 110 -19.88 -52.74 -37.28
C VAL A 110 -19.82 -52.05 -38.65
N ASN A 111 -20.16 -52.77 -39.74
CA ASN A 111 -20.17 -52.24 -41.10
C ASN A 111 -21.56 -51.80 -41.58
N SER A 112 -22.52 -51.60 -40.66
CA SER A 112 -23.85 -51.12 -40.98
C SER A 112 -23.90 -49.61 -41.14
N SER A 113 -24.79 -49.10 -41.94
CA SER A 113 -25.08 -47.65 -42.08
C SER A 113 -25.47 -47.02 -40.71
N ASP A 114 -26.12 -47.80 -39.84
CA ASP A 114 -26.49 -47.35 -38.49
C ASP A 114 -25.27 -47.09 -37.63
N PHE A 115 -24.24 -47.94 -37.74
CA PHE A 115 -23.00 -47.74 -36.97
C PHE A 115 -22.25 -46.50 -37.46
N GLU A 116 -22.19 -46.26 -38.80
CA GLU A 116 -21.56 -45.05 -39.38
C GLU A 116 -22.33 -43.77 -39.00
N ASN A 117 -23.67 -43.80 -39.01
CA ASN A 117 -24.49 -42.67 -38.58
C ASN A 117 -24.30 -42.34 -37.10
N LEU A 118 -24.10 -43.33 -36.24
CA LEU A 118 -23.77 -43.10 -34.83
C LEU A 118 -22.36 -42.51 -34.64
N ASP A 119 -21.39 -42.84 -35.50
CA ASP A 119 -20.09 -42.21 -35.51
C ASP A 119 -20.18 -40.70 -35.82
N ILE A 120 -20.84 -40.36 -36.90
CA ILE A 120 -21.08 -38.96 -37.28
C ILE A 120 -21.81 -38.20 -36.16
N THR A 121 -22.81 -38.86 -35.53
CA THR A 121 -23.56 -38.26 -34.44
C THR A 121 -22.68 -38.09 -33.20
N ALA A 122 -21.82 -39.05 -32.90
CA ALA A 122 -20.86 -38.97 -31.80
C ALA A 122 -19.88 -37.79 -31.97
N ASP A 123 -19.36 -37.62 -33.19
CA ASP A 123 -18.41 -36.52 -33.49
C ASP A 123 -19.09 -35.15 -33.33
N ASN A 124 -20.33 -35.02 -33.80
CA ASN A 124 -21.13 -33.80 -33.60
C ASN A 124 -21.38 -33.52 -32.12
N VAL A 125 -21.67 -34.55 -31.31
CA VAL A 125 -21.86 -34.41 -29.86
C VAL A 125 -20.55 -34.07 -29.16
N VAL A 126 -19.42 -34.61 -29.58
CA VAL A 126 -18.09 -34.28 -29.06
C VAL A 126 -17.75 -32.84 -29.36
N ALA A 127 -18.00 -32.35 -30.57
CA ALA A 127 -17.81 -30.94 -30.92
C ALA A 127 -18.72 -30.00 -30.09
N GLY A 128 -19.98 -30.40 -29.90
CA GLY A 128 -20.91 -29.67 -29.03
C GLY A 128 -20.45 -29.66 -27.56
N LEU A 129 -19.95 -30.78 -27.07
CA LEU A 129 -19.36 -30.87 -25.72
C LEU A 129 -18.16 -29.94 -25.55
N ALA A 130 -17.24 -29.93 -26.53
CA ALA A 130 -16.11 -29.05 -26.52
C ALA A 130 -16.51 -27.55 -26.47
N SER A 131 -17.51 -27.18 -27.28
CA SER A 131 -18.07 -25.82 -27.27
C SER A 131 -18.71 -25.47 -25.92
N ALA A 132 -19.49 -26.40 -25.34
CA ALA A 132 -20.07 -26.19 -24.01
C ALA A 132 -19.03 -26.05 -22.89
N GLN A 133 -17.92 -26.80 -22.99
CA GLN A 133 -16.80 -26.66 -22.03
C GLN A 133 -16.13 -25.30 -22.12
N VAL A 134 -16.07 -24.70 -23.32
CA VAL A 134 -15.56 -23.32 -23.48
C VAL A 134 -16.51 -22.32 -22.80
N LEU A 135 -17.82 -22.51 -22.86
CA LEU A 135 -18.78 -21.66 -22.14
C LEU A 135 -18.57 -21.73 -20.62
N VAL A 136 -18.38 -22.93 -20.07
CA VAL A 136 -18.07 -23.12 -18.65
C VAL A 136 -16.78 -22.38 -18.27
N LYS A 137 -15.73 -22.51 -19.09
CA LYS A 137 -14.48 -21.80 -18.86
C LYS A 137 -14.66 -20.29 -18.86
N ASN A 138 -15.41 -19.75 -19.84
CA ASN A 138 -15.67 -18.32 -19.93
C ASN A 138 -16.46 -17.80 -18.71
N ALA A 139 -17.48 -18.55 -18.27
CA ALA A 139 -18.24 -18.20 -17.07
C ALA A 139 -17.38 -18.25 -15.79
N ALA A 140 -16.53 -19.26 -15.65
CA ALA A 140 -15.60 -19.37 -14.53
C ALA A 140 -14.59 -18.22 -14.49
N GLU A 141 -14.02 -17.82 -15.63
CA GLU A 141 -13.14 -16.65 -15.71
C GLU A 141 -13.88 -15.35 -15.36
N LYS A 142 -15.16 -15.24 -15.73
CA LYS A 142 -15.98 -14.08 -15.33
C LYS A 142 -16.19 -14.02 -13.83
N ILE A 143 -16.47 -15.15 -13.17
CA ILE A 143 -16.58 -15.23 -11.71
C ILE A 143 -15.26 -14.82 -11.06
N LYS A 144 -14.12 -15.27 -11.57
CA LYS A 144 -12.80 -14.91 -11.05
C LYS A 144 -12.54 -13.40 -11.18
N GLN A 145 -12.92 -12.78 -12.28
CA GLN A 145 -12.82 -11.33 -12.46
C GLN A 145 -13.65 -10.59 -11.40
N ILE A 146 -14.91 -11.00 -11.19
CA ILE A 146 -15.81 -10.40 -10.21
C ILE A 146 -15.26 -10.63 -8.80
N SER A 147 -14.79 -11.81 -8.45
CA SER A 147 -14.21 -12.10 -7.13
C SER A 147 -12.97 -11.23 -6.83
N THR A 148 -12.17 -10.92 -7.85
CA THR A 148 -11.05 -9.99 -7.70
C THR A 148 -11.52 -8.58 -7.36
N ILE A 149 -12.58 -8.12 -8.02
CA ILE A 149 -13.17 -6.80 -7.78
C ILE A 149 -13.82 -6.75 -6.39
N THR A 150 -14.60 -7.77 -6.03
CA THR A 150 -15.26 -7.84 -4.70
C THR A 150 -14.25 -7.95 -3.56
N GLY A 151 -13.07 -8.53 -3.80
CA GLY A 151 -11.96 -8.49 -2.84
C GLY A 151 -11.48 -7.08 -2.48
N TYR A 152 -11.73 -6.09 -3.34
CA TYR A 152 -11.42 -4.69 -3.05
C TYR A 152 -12.51 -3.97 -2.22
N LEU A 153 -13.64 -4.62 -1.95
CA LEU A 153 -14.63 -4.11 -0.98
C LEU A 153 -14.12 -4.26 0.46
N GLU A 154 -13.19 -5.18 0.70
CA GLU A 154 -12.40 -5.23 1.92
C GLU A 154 -11.20 -4.29 1.77
N VAL A 155 -11.24 -3.16 2.47
CA VAL A 155 -10.14 -2.20 2.44
C VAL A 155 -9.14 -2.56 3.52
N LYS A 156 -7.90 -2.87 3.08
CA LYS A 156 -6.83 -3.39 3.93
C LYS A 156 -5.73 -2.37 4.17
N ALA A 157 -5.04 -2.53 5.30
CA ALA A 157 -3.87 -1.74 5.64
C ALA A 157 -2.70 -2.06 4.69
N PRO A 158 -2.10 -1.07 4.00
CA PRO A 158 -0.98 -1.30 3.08
C PRO A 158 0.35 -1.52 3.81
N ASN A 159 0.46 -1.11 5.07
CA ASN A 159 1.64 -1.23 5.93
C ASN A 159 1.24 -1.25 7.40
N ASP A 160 2.18 -1.64 8.25
CA ASP A 160 2.05 -1.53 9.70
C ASP A 160 2.00 -0.07 10.12
N GLY A 161 1.21 0.23 11.16
CA GLY A 161 1.11 1.59 11.67
C GLY A 161 0.06 1.79 12.74
N ILE A 162 -0.28 3.05 12.97
CA ILE A 162 -1.34 3.47 13.89
C ILE A 162 -2.32 4.34 13.11
N ILE A 163 -3.61 4.12 13.34
CA ILE A 163 -4.67 4.97 12.78
C ILE A 163 -4.68 6.30 13.53
N VAL A 164 -4.43 7.38 12.82
CA VAL A 164 -4.41 8.74 13.41
C VAL A 164 -5.65 9.54 13.07
N GLU A 165 -6.36 9.12 12.03
CA GLU A 165 -7.61 9.78 11.61
C GLU A 165 -8.57 8.76 11.00
N LYS A 166 -9.87 8.92 11.31
CA LYS A 166 -10.98 8.15 10.76
C LYS A 166 -12.13 9.10 10.45
N ARG A 167 -12.56 9.14 9.18
CA ARG A 167 -13.61 10.05 8.68
C ARG A 167 -14.88 9.34 8.26
N ILE A 168 -14.99 8.05 8.53
CA ILE A 168 -16.10 7.20 8.11
C ILE A 168 -16.81 6.58 9.31
N ARG A 169 -18.10 6.28 9.11
CA ARG A 169 -18.97 5.56 10.06
C ARG A 169 -19.68 4.42 9.32
N VAL A 170 -20.13 3.43 10.07
CA VAL A 170 -20.99 2.37 9.53
C VAL A 170 -22.26 2.99 8.96
N GLY A 171 -22.63 2.60 7.74
CA GLY A 171 -23.76 3.14 6.99
C GLY A 171 -23.44 4.34 6.10
N ASP A 172 -22.24 4.92 6.17
CA ASP A 172 -21.84 6.02 5.28
C ASP A 172 -21.67 5.50 3.83
N LEU A 173 -22.09 6.31 2.87
CA LEU A 173 -21.77 6.10 1.45
C LEU A 173 -20.37 6.66 1.17
N VAL A 174 -19.50 5.86 0.62
CA VAL A 174 -18.14 6.24 0.23
C VAL A 174 -17.86 5.95 -1.24
N ALA A 175 -16.97 6.74 -1.84
CA ALA A 175 -16.62 6.65 -3.24
C ALA A 175 -15.09 6.76 -3.45
N PRO A 176 -14.57 6.31 -4.60
CA PRO A 176 -13.16 6.47 -4.95
C PRO A 176 -12.70 7.93 -4.81
N GLY A 177 -11.53 8.12 -4.19
CA GLY A 177 -10.96 9.44 -3.92
C GLY A 177 -11.35 10.05 -2.57
N MET A 178 -12.35 9.48 -1.86
CA MET A 178 -12.68 9.94 -0.50
C MET A 178 -11.65 9.41 0.51
N LEU A 179 -11.18 10.30 1.38
CA LEU A 179 -10.32 9.92 2.50
C LEU A 179 -11.14 9.28 3.61
N SER A 180 -10.87 8.01 3.90
CA SER A 180 -11.56 7.24 4.94
C SER A 180 -10.76 7.17 6.24
N MET A 181 -9.46 6.84 6.14
CA MET A 181 -8.56 6.71 7.29
C MET A 181 -7.16 7.19 6.94
N ILE A 182 -6.39 7.59 7.96
CA ILE A 182 -4.95 7.86 7.83
C ILE A 182 -4.19 6.92 8.76
N ILE A 183 -3.22 6.20 8.18
CA ILE A 183 -2.30 5.32 8.90
C ILE A 183 -0.92 5.95 8.88
N VAL A 184 -0.27 5.96 10.04
CA VAL A 184 1.07 6.51 10.23
C VAL A 184 1.99 5.42 10.76
N ASP A 185 3.09 5.20 10.04
CA ASP A 185 4.17 4.32 10.49
C ASP A 185 5.05 5.08 11.48
N LEU A 186 5.15 4.56 12.71
CA LEU A 186 6.01 5.14 13.74
C LEU A 186 7.42 4.54 13.74
N SER A 187 7.73 3.56 12.91
CA SER A 187 9.07 2.94 12.89
C SER A 187 10.13 3.86 12.28
N HIS A 188 9.74 4.65 11.27
CA HIS A 188 10.63 5.53 10.53
C HIS A 188 10.13 6.99 10.61
N LEU A 189 10.67 7.72 11.58
CA LEU A 189 10.39 9.14 11.75
C LEU A 189 11.54 9.98 11.21
N GLN A 190 11.21 11.13 10.67
CA GLN A 190 12.14 12.14 10.17
C GLN A 190 11.75 13.50 10.70
N ILE A 191 12.64 14.48 10.62
CA ILE A 191 12.30 15.86 10.94
C ILE A 191 12.34 16.65 9.62
N GLU A 192 11.22 17.29 9.31
CA GLU A 192 11.15 18.32 8.27
C GLU A 192 11.42 19.68 8.93
N ALA A 193 12.38 20.41 8.39
CA ALA A 193 12.72 21.75 8.83
C ALA A 193 12.86 22.69 7.63
N GLN A 194 12.69 23.98 7.87
CA GLN A 194 12.88 25.02 6.87
C GLN A 194 14.09 25.84 7.25
N ILE A 195 14.95 26.12 6.26
CA ILE A 195 16.16 26.93 6.39
C ILE A 195 16.01 28.14 5.47
N ALA A 196 16.58 29.28 5.86
CA ALA A 196 16.63 30.46 5.01
C ALA A 196 17.55 30.21 3.79
N GLU A 197 17.26 30.85 2.68
CA GLU A 197 18.09 30.79 1.47
C GLU A 197 19.53 31.23 1.74
N SER A 198 19.72 32.25 2.59
CA SER A 198 21.04 32.72 3.04
C SER A 198 21.88 31.65 3.73
N ASP A 199 21.23 30.72 4.41
CA ASP A 199 21.91 29.71 5.22
C ASP A 199 22.24 28.44 4.42
N LEU A 200 21.69 28.33 3.20
CA LEU A 200 21.85 27.15 2.34
C LEU A 200 23.33 26.84 2.03
N MET A 201 24.15 27.88 1.89
CA MET A 201 25.58 27.74 1.60
C MET A 201 26.35 26.96 2.68
N TYR A 202 25.86 26.98 3.92
CA TYR A 202 26.49 26.32 5.07
C TYR A 202 25.96 24.89 5.29
N ILE A 203 24.98 24.43 4.54
CA ILE A 203 24.28 23.18 4.79
C ILE A 203 24.64 22.17 3.71
N ARG A 204 25.11 21.01 4.15
CA ARG A 204 25.52 19.91 3.27
C ARG A 204 24.72 18.65 3.55
N LYS A 205 24.46 17.87 2.49
CA LYS A 205 23.91 16.53 2.64
C LYS A 205 24.86 15.66 3.45
N TYR A 206 24.28 14.84 4.33
CA TYR A 206 24.98 13.96 5.28
C TYR A 206 25.71 14.69 6.43
N GLN A 207 25.51 16.00 6.57
CA GLN A 207 26.00 16.76 7.73
C GLN A 207 25.33 16.27 9.01
N ARG A 208 26.12 16.08 10.06
CA ARG A 208 25.65 15.65 11.37
C ARG A 208 25.08 16.83 12.14
N VAL A 209 23.92 16.63 12.77
CA VAL A 209 23.22 17.67 13.51
C VAL A 209 22.79 17.18 14.88
N LYS A 210 22.77 18.09 15.87
CA LYS A 210 22.21 17.82 17.18
C LYS A 210 20.73 18.14 17.16
N ILE A 211 19.91 17.26 17.73
CA ILE A 211 18.46 17.36 17.75
C ILE A 211 17.98 17.33 19.18
N THR A 212 17.15 18.28 19.54
CA THR A 212 16.48 18.33 20.84
C THR A 212 14.97 18.34 20.62
N ILE A 213 14.26 17.42 21.27
CA ILE A 213 12.78 17.39 21.32
C ILE A 213 12.37 17.88 22.70
N PRO A 214 12.02 19.18 22.86
CA PRO A 214 11.86 19.81 24.17
C PRO A 214 10.75 19.18 25.01
N SER A 215 9.63 18.76 24.37
CA SER A 215 8.50 18.13 25.04
C SER A 215 8.85 16.83 25.78
N LEU A 216 9.91 16.16 25.34
CA LEU A 216 10.38 14.90 25.94
C LEU A 216 11.71 15.07 26.70
N LYS A 217 12.31 16.28 26.72
CA LYS A 217 13.67 16.54 27.21
C LYS A 217 14.66 15.53 26.61
N HIS A 218 14.47 15.23 25.30
CA HIS A 218 15.23 14.19 24.61
C HIS A 218 16.22 14.81 23.62
N ASP A 219 17.50 14.56 23.86
CA ASP A 219 18.57 14.94 22.96
C ASP A 219 19.06 13.73 22.18
N THR A 220 19.24 13.92 20.89
CA THR A 220 19.77 12.89 19.98
C THR A 220 20.59 13.55 18.87
N TYR A 221 21.19 12.72 18.02
CA TYR A 221 21.88 13.18 16.82
C TYR A 221 21.18 12.63 15.59
N GLY A 222 21.23 13.42 14.52
CA GLY A 222 20.72 13.04 13.22
C GLY A 222 21.66 13.45 12.11
N VAL A 223 21.23 13.18 10.90
CA VAL A 223 21.96 13.49 9.67
C VAL A 223 21.02 14.14 8.68
N ILE A 224 21.45 15.20 8.04
CA ILE A 224 20.71 15.83 6.94
C ILE A 224 20.65 14.85 5.77
N LYS A 225 19.52 14.21 5.59
CA LYS A 225 19.29 13.20 4.54
C LYS A 225 19.19 13.82 3.16
N SER A 226 18.46 14.92 3.07
CA SER A 226 18.27 15.65 1.81
C SER A 226 17.94 17.12 2.04
N ILE A 227 18.31 17.90 1.05
CA ILE A 227 17.88 19.27 0.87
C ILE A 227 16.94 19.22 -0.34
N VAL A 228 15.69 19.67 -0.17
CA VAL A 228 14.71 19.65 -1.25
C VAL A 228 14.98 20.86 -2.17
N PRO A 229 15.29 20.66 -3.46
CA PRO A 229 15.67 21.73 -4.37
C PRO A 229 14.45 22.50 -4.88
N SER A 230 13.58 22.89 -3.95
CA SER A 230 12.38 23.67 -4.23
C SER A 230 12.21 24.69 -3.11
N ALA A 231 12.55 25.92 -3.39
CA ALA A 231 12.32 27.03 -2.46
C ALA A 231 10.83 27.33 -2.37
N ASN A 232 10.40 27.73 -1.18
CA ASN A 232 9.12 28.43 -1.06
C ASN A 232 9.30 29.88 -1.51
N PRO A 233 8.73 30.31 -2.66
CA PRO A 233 9.00 31.63 -3.20
C PRO A 233 8.48 32.78 -2.32
N MET A 234 7.48 32.50 -1.47
CA MET A 234 6.90 33.48 -0.56
C MET A 234 7.71 33.65 0.73
N ALA A 235 8.38 32.58 1.18
CA ALA A 235 9.11 32.56 2.44
C ALA A 235 10.63 32.58 2.26
N HIS A 236 11.16 32.47 1.04
CA HIS A 236 12.59 32.34 0.73
C HIS A 236 13.29 31.28 1.58
N THR A 237 12.62 30.09 1.71
CA THR A 237 13.12 28.99 2.51
C THR A 237 13.24 27.73 1.70
N PHE A 238 14.21 26.89 2.07
CA PHE A 238 14.37 25.54 1.56
C PHE A 238 13.99 24.53 2.62
N LYS A 239 13.37 23.42 2.21
CA LYS A 239 13.06 22.30 3.11
C LYS A 239 14.27 21.38 3.22
N ILE A 240 14.62 21.02 4.45
CA ILE A 240 15.59 19.96 4.74
C ILE A 240 14.89 18.80 5.43
N ILE A 241 15.36 17.59 5.15
CA ILE A 241 14.90 16.37 5.79
C ILE A 241 16.06 15.82 6.60
N VAL A 242 15.83 15.67 7.89
CA VAL A 242 16.81 15.14 8.84
C VAL A 242 16.35 13.76 9.29
N ASP A 243 17.21 12.79 9.10
CA ASP A 243 17.02 11.43 9.59
C ASP A 243 17.66 11.29 10.98
N PHE A 244 16.97 10.64 11.91
CA PHE A 244 17.43 10.50 13.27
C PHE A 244 17.01 9.17 13.91
N ASN A 245 17.77 8.74 14.89
CA ASN A 245 17.42 7.55 15.66
C ASN A 245 16.51 7.94 16.83
N LYS A 246 15.28 7.50 16.80
CA LYS A 246 14.26 7.82 17.80
C LYS A 246 14.44 7.10 19.13
N ARG A 247 15.57 6.64 19.57
CA ARG A 247 15.84 5.89 20.81
C ARG A 247 14.71 5.86 21.89
N ASN A 248 13.74 6.77 21.79
CA ASN A 248 12.59 6.89 22.67
C ASN A 248 11.30 6.56 21.91
N ASN A 249 10.52 5.59 22.40
CA ASN A 249 9.26 5.16 21.81
C ASN A 249 8.10 6.17 21.95
N ARG A 250 8.32 7.28 22.67
CA ARG A 250 7.32 8.34 22.86
C ARG A 250 7.45 9.50 21.85
N VAL A 251 8.34 9.40 20.88
CA VAL A 251 8.42 10.37 19.79
C VAL A 251 7.30 10.09 18.79
N PHE A 252 6.46 11.10 18.57
CA PHE A 252 5.32 11.03 17.67
C PHE A 252 5.41 12.10 16.57
N PRO A 253 4.84 11.86 15.39
CA PRO A 253 4.65 12.88 14.36
C PRO A 253 3.89 14.09 14.92
N GLY A 254 4.23 15.28 14.42
CA GLY A 254 3.69 16.55 14.90
C GLY A 254 4.49 17.17 16.06
N MET A 255 5.42 16.45 16.67
CA MET A 255 6.26 17.02 17.72
C MET A 255 7.24 18.04 17.15
N TYR A 256 7.44 19.12 17.91
CA TYR A 256 8.43 20.15 17.63
C TYR A 256 9.84 19.65 17.95
N ALA A 257 10.78 19.94 17.05
CA ALA A 257 12.20 19.63 17.22
C ALA A 257 13.06 20.86 16.98
N LYS A 258 14.07 21.05 17.81
CA LYS A 258 15.17 22.02 17.60
C LYS A 258 16.36 21.26 17.00
N ILE A 259 16.91 21.79 15.93
CA ILE A 259 18.08 21.24 15.23
C ILE A 259 19.19 22.29 15.38
N LEU A 260 20.35 21.88 15.85
CA LEU A 260 21.55 22.70 15.88
C LEU A 260 22.51 22.17 14.82
N ILE A 261 22.81 23.02 13.84
CA ILE A 261 23.70 22.70 12.72
C ILE A 261 25.02 23.41 12.97
N HIS A 262 26.12 22.66 13.04
CA HIS A 262 27.46 23.22 13.15
C HIS A 262 27.91 23.76 11.80
N ILE A 263 28.28 25.02 11.77
CA ILE A 263 28.87 25.67 10.61
C ILE A 263 30.38 25.70 10.79
N ASP A 264 31.10 24.96 9.94
CA ASP A 264 32.54 25.08 9.83
C ASP A 264 32.82 26.38 9.04
N GLU A 265 33.46 27.36 9.65
CA GLU A 265 34.02 28.52 8.90
C GLU A 265 35.09 27.96 7.96
N GLU A 266 34.76 27.78 6.68
CA GLU A 266 35.79 27.56 5.66
C GLU A 266 36.68 28.84 5.57
N LYS A 267 37.99 28.65 5.80
CA LYS A 267 39.02 29.64 5.52
C LYS A 267 39.13 29.95 4.03
#